data_9c2bece9a1f01c94d5fa8f1a3d7ed4d8
#
_entry.id   9c2bece9a1f01c94d5fa8f1a3d7ed4d8
#
_cell.length_a   1.000
_cell.length_b   1.000
_cell.length_c   1.000
_cell.angle_alpha   90.00
_cell.angle_beta   90.00
_cell.angle_gamma   90.00
#
_symmetry.space_group_name_H-M   'P 1'
#
loop_
_entity.id
_entity.type
_entity.pdbx_description
1 polymer ?
#
loop_
_entity_poly.entity_id
_entity_poly.type
_entity_poly.pdbx_seq_one_letter_code
_entity_poly.pdbx_strand_id
1 'polypeptide(L)' 'MKLYNIDGCSYCAMVRDAMAQLGLEYEKIDVPWSHPDRKEVYEVSGQTTVPVLVDGDTILADEYEIIDYLKKTYPVNS' A
#
# COMPACT_ATOMS: atom_id res chain seq x y z
N MET A 1 2.09 7.10 -7.43
CA MET A 1 2.02 5.95 -6.52
C MET A 1 0.87 6.14 -5.55
N LYS A 2 0.06 5.11 -5.38
CA LYS A 2 -1.11 5.15 -4.49
C LYS A 2 -1.03 4.02 -3.47
N LEU A 3 -1.39 4.30 -2.23
CA LEU A 3 -1.49 3.29 -1.18
C LEU A 3 -2.90 3.28 -0.62
N TYR A 4 -3.59 2.15 -0.77
CA TYR A 4 -4.88 1.91 -0.14
C TYR A 4 -4.64 1.50 1.30
N ASN A 5 -5.23 2.21 2.24
CA ASN A 5 -4.85 2.21 3.66
C ASN A 5 -6.06 2.24 4.57
N ILE A 6 -5.90 1.67 5.76
CA ILE A 6 -6.81 1.90 6.90
C ILE A 6 -5.96 2.31 8.09
N ASP A 7 -6.30 3.44 8.70
CA ASP A 7 -5.64 3.87 9.93
C ASP A 7 -6.00 2.88 11.05
N GLY A 8 -5.00 2.50 11.84
CA GLY A 8 -5.17 1.48 12.87
C GLY A 8 -4.87 0.06 12.40
N CYS A 9 -4.66 -0.15 11.13
CA CYS A 9 -4.21 -1.44 10.59
C CYS A 9 -2.68 -1.55 10.73
N SER A 10 -2.21 -2.57 11.45
CA SER A 10 -0.77 -2.75 11.70
C SER A 10 0.01 -3.04 10.41
N TYR A 11 -0.55 -3.79 9.48
CA TYR A 11 0.10 -4.08 8.21
C TYR A 11 0.22 -2.84 7.33
N CYS A 12 -0.81 -2.00 7.32
CA CYS A 12 -0.74 -0.72 6.62
C CYS A 12 0.33 0.18 7.24
N ALA A 13 0.44 0.18 8.57
CA ALA A 13 1.46 0.95 9.28
C ALA A 13 2.87 0.51 8.89
N MET A 14 3.10 -0.78 8.74
CA MET A 14 4.41 -1.30 8.28
C MET A 14 4.79 -0.73 6.93
N VAL A 15 3.84 -0.69 6.00
CA VAL A 15 4.07 -0.14 4.66
C VAL A 15 4.31 1.36 4.72
N ARG A 16 3.50 2.09 5.47
CA ARG A 16 3.69 3.54 5.63
C ARG A 16 5.06 3.87 6.22
N ASP A 17 5.50 3.10 7.22
CA ASP A 17 6.82 3.30 7.82
C ASP A 17 7.94 3.05 6.81
N ALA A 18 7.84 1.99 6.01
CA ALA A 18 8.81 1.70 4.96
C ALA A 18 8.86 2.83 3.93
N MET A 19 7.71 3.36 3.52
CA MET A 19 7.66 4.47 2.56
C MET A 19 8.27 5.74 3.15
N ALA A 20 8.03 6.01 4.43
CA ALA A 20 8.61 7.15 5.12
C ALA A 20 10.13 7.04 5.21
N GLN A 21 10.65 5.86 5.54
CA GLN A 21 12.10 5.61 5.62
C GLN A 21 12.78 5.79 4.27
N LEU A 22 12.09 5.47 3.19
CA LEU A 22 12.61 5.61 1.82
C LEU A 22 12.40 7.02 1.26
N GLY A 23 11.73 7.91 2.01
CA GLY A 23 11.46 9.27 1.56
C GLY A 23 10.51 9.37 0.38
N LEU A 24 9.59 8.42 0.24
CA LEU A 24 8.67 8.35 -0.89
C LEU A 24 7.44 9.23 -0.68
N GLU A 25 7.03 9.91 -1.74
CA GLU A 25 5.76 10.61 -1.78
C GLU A 25 4.72 9.73 -2.48
N TYR A 26 3.51 9.70 -1.93
CA TYR A 26 2.44 8.88 -2.47
C TYR A 26 1.08 9.43 -2.06
N GLU A 27 0.05 9.04 -2.80
CA GLU A 27 -1.33 9.35 -2.45
C GLU A 27 -1.86 8.26 -1.51
N LYS A 28 -2.25 8.66 -0.30
CA LYS A 28 -2.85 7.73 0.66
C LYS A 28 -4.36 7.75 0.49
N ILE A 29 -4.95 6.61 0.18
CA ILE A 29 -6.39 6.47 -0.01
C ILE A 29 -6.94 5.64 1.14
N ASP A 30 -7.67 6.28 2.04
CA ASP A 30 -8.28 5.59 3.17
C ASP A 30 -9.53 4.84 2.69
N VAL A 31 -9.63 3.56 3.07
CA VAL A 31 -10.76 2.71 2.68
C VAL A 31 -11.62 2.40 3.90
N PRO A 32 -12.91 2.06 3.69
CA PRO A 32 -13.81 1.72 4.80
C PRO A 32 -13.36 0.48 5.57
N TRP A 33 -13.69 0.41 6.85
CA TRP A 33 -13.48 -0.77 7.66
C TRP A 33 -14.31 -1.96 7.19
N SER A 34 -15.52 -1.72 6.70
CA SER A 34 -16.41 -2.77 6.23
C SER A 34 -15.92 -3.33 4.89
N HIS A 35 -15.61 -4.63 4.85
CA HIS A 35 -15.15 -5.29 3.64
C HIS A 35 -16.11 -5.14 2.45
N PRO A 36 -17.44 -5.27 2.62
CA PRO A 36 -18.38 -5.07 1.51
C PRO A 36 -18.32 -3.68 0.89
N ASP A 37 -17.87 -2.67 1.64
CA ASP A 37 -17.80 -1.29 1.17
C ASP A 37 -16.47 -0.95 0.49
N ARG A 38 -15.53 -1.89 0.41
CA ARG A 38 -14.21 -1.70 -0.19
C ARG A 38 -14.22 -1.97 -1.68
N LYS A 39 -15.13 -1.33 -2.41
CA LYS A 39 -15.33 -1.59 -3.84
C LYS A 39 -14.14 -1.19 -4.68
N GLU A 40 -13.56 -0.02 -4.40
CA GLU A 40 -12.43 0.49 -5.17
C GLU A 40 -11.20 -0.41 -5.03
N VAL A 41 -10.88 -0.84 -3.81
CA VAL A 41 -9.72 -1.72 -3.60
C VAL A 41 -9.96 -3.09 -4.25
N TYR A 42 -11.19 -3.58 -4.25
CA TYR A 42 -11.55 -4.81 -4.92
C TYR A 42 -11.37 -4.71 -6.44
N GLU A 43 -11.82 -3.60 -7.03
CA GLU A 43 -11.68 -3.37 -8.47
C GLU A 43 -10.21 -3.31 -8.90
N VAL A 44 -9.35 -2.74 -8.06
CA VAL A 44 -7.93 -2.58 -8.36
C VAL A 44 -7.16 -3.88 -8.16
N SER A 45 -7.39 -4.58 -7.06
CA SER A 45 -6.54 -5.72 -6.66
C SER A 45 -7.21 -7.09 -6.75
N GLY A 46 -8.53 -7.12 -6.91
CA GLY A 46 -9.30 -8.36 -6.85
C GLY A 46 -9.52 -8.86 -5.42
N GLN A 47 -9.14 -8.07 -4.42
CA GLN A 47 -9.26 -8.41 -3.00
C GLN A 47 -9.83 -7.22 -2.24
N THR A 48 -10.40 -7.49 -1.06
CA THR A 48 -10.90 -6.44 -0.17
C THR A 48 -9.94 -6.15 0.99
N THR A 49 -8.77 -6.77 0.99
CA THR A 49 -7.75 -6.58 2.02
C THR A 49 -6.85 -5.39 1.72
N VAL A 50 -6.30 -4.77 2.76
CA VAL A 50 -5.30 -3.72 2.68
C VAL A 50 -4.08 -4.16 3.47
N PRO A 51 -2.88 -3.64 3.19
CA PRO A 51 -2.57 -2.57 2.24
C PRO A 51 -2.53 -3.05 0.78
N VAL A 52 -2.79 -2.13 -0.14
CA VAL A 52 -2.58 -2.36 -1.58
C VAL A 52 -1.78 -1.18 -2.13
N LEU A 53 -0.70 -1.48 -2.82
CA LEU A 53 0.13 -0.47 -3.49
C LEU A 53 -0.12 -0.51 -4.99
N VAL A 54 -0.33 0.67 -5.58
CA VAL A 54 -0.38 0.84 -7.03
C VAL A 54 0.74 1.78 -7.44
N ASP A 55 1.65 1.29 -8.26
CA ASP A 55 2.75 2.08 -8.80
C ASP A 55 2.81 1.85 -10.31
N GLY A 56 2.23 2.79 -11.06
CA GLY A 56 2.06 2.61 -12.50
C GLY A 56 1.18 1.40 -12.80
N ASP A 57 1.74 0.43 -13.50
CA ASP A 57 1.06 -0.82 -13.83
C ASP A 57 1.26 -1.92 -12.78
N THR A 58 2.06 -1.65 -11.75
CA THR A 58 2.35 -2.60 -10.69
C THR A 58 1.31 -2.49 -9.58
N ILE A 59 0.66 -3.62 -9.26
CA ILE A 59 -0.34 -3.69 -8.19
C ILE A 59 0.06 -4.81 -7.24
N LEU A 60 0.29 -4.47 -5.97
CA LEU A 60 0.71 -5.42 -4.95
C LEU A 60 -0.25 -5.35 -3.76
N ALA A 61 -0.68 -6.51 -3.29
CA ALA A 61 -1.70 -6.62 -2.24
C ALA A 61 -1.20 -7.29 -0.95
N ASP A 62 0.08 -7.58 -0.85
CA ASP A 62 0.70 -8.18 0.34
C ASP A 62 1.74 -7.23 0.92
N GLU A 63 1.69 -6.99 2.22
CA GLU A 63 2.56 -6.02 2.89
C GLU A 63 4.05 -6.35 2.73
N TYR A 64 4.41 -7.61 2.77
CA TYR A 64 5.82 -8.01 2.62
C TYR A 64 6.29 -7.85 1.17
N GLU A 65 5.44 -8.18 0.22
CA GLU A 65 5.73 -7.96 -1.20
C GLU A 65 5.87 -6.48 -1.52
N ILE A 66 5.01 -5.65 -0.93
CA ILE A 66 5.06 -4.20 -1.10
C ILE A 66 6.38 -3.66 -0.58
N ILE A 67 6.75 -4.03 0.64
CA ILE A 67 7.99 -3.54 1.27
C ILE A 67 9.21 -3.99 0.47
N ASP A 68 9.26 -5.24 0.05
CA ASP A 68 10.35 -5.76 -0.77
C ASP A 68 10.46 -5.01 -2.10
N TYR A 69 9.34 -4.81 -2.77
CA TYR A 69 9.28 -4.04 -4.02
C TYR A 69 9.81 -2.62 -3.83
N LEU A 70 9.39 -1.94 -2.77
CA LEU A 70 9.81 -0.57 -2.50
C LEU A 70 11.30 -0.48 -2.25
N LYS A 71 11.88 -1.42 -1.50
CA LYS A 71 13.31 -1.43 -1.20
C LYS A 71 14.16 -1.71 -2.43
N LYS A 72 13.68 -2.53 -3.35
CA LYS A 72 14.39 -2.86 -4.60
C LYS A 72 14.23 -1.76 -5.65
N THR A 73 13.06 -1.15 -5.72
CA THR A 73 12.73 -0.16 -6.75
C THR A 73 13.22 1.24 -6.37
N TYR A 74 13.15 1.58 -5.09
CA TYR A 74 13.48 2.91 -4.56
C TYR A 74 14.48 2.79 -3.40
N PRO A 75 15.69 2.29 -3.64
CA PRO A 75 16.68 2.14 -2.58
C PRO A 75 17.09 3.48 -2.01
N VAL A 76 17.35 3.50 -0.69
CA VAL A 76 17.88 4.70 -0.05
C VAL A 76 19.33 4.88 -0.48
N ASN A 77 19.64 6.05 -1.01
CA ASN A 77 21.02 6.45 -1.30
C ASN A 77 21.62 7.08 -0.06
N SER A 78 22.50 6.39 0.55
CA SER A 78 23.24 6.89 1.72
C SER A 78 24.62 7.40 1.31
#